data_43cd915a15779a79cb88365d19e43764
#
_entry.id   43cd915a15779a79cb88365d19e43764
#
_cell.length_a   1.000
_cell.length_b   1.000
_cell.length_c   1.000
_cell.angle_alpha   90.00
_cell.angle_beta   90.00
_cell.angle_gamma   90.00
#
_symmetry.space_group_name_H-M   'P 1'
#
loop_
_entity.id
_entity.type
_entity.pdbx_description
1 polymer ?
#
loop_
_entity_poly.entity_id
_entity_poly.type
_entity_poly.pdbx_seq_one_letter_code
_entity_poly.pdbx_strand_id
1 'polypeptide(L)'
;MLLIDDSYNASPASMRSALGLLAGQEISGQRFAVLAGMRELGDYTQQGHLETGAYAKELGIDTLIAVGELGEIIAEGYGPGAICAKDNAQAWELLRELLRPGDAVLVKGSRGMKTEEIVEKIKENHIC
;
A
#
# COMPACT_ATOMS: atom_id res chain seq x y z
N MET A 1 10.10 -2.06 -13.63
CA MET A 1 9.30 -1.82 -12.42
C MET A 1 9.41 -3.00 -11.46
N LEU A 2 9.49 -2.71 -10.18
CA LEU A 2 9.56 -3.75 -9.15
C LEU A 2 8.20 -3.86 -8.44
N LEU A 3 7.64 -5.06 -8.43
CA LEU A 3 6.38 -5.34 -7.73
C LEU A 3 6.67 -6.21 -6.52
N ILE A 4 6.26 -5.72 -5.34
CA ILE A 4 6.31 -6.50 -4.10
C ILE A 4 4.89 -6.92 -3.79
N ASP A 5 4.60 -8.19 -4.04
CA ASP A 5 3.28 -8.77 -3.80
C ASP A 5 3.23 -9.35 -2.39
N ASP A 6 2.57 -8.67 -1.49
CA ASP A 6 2.35 -9.13 -0.13
C ASP A 6 0.87 -9.04 0.20
N SER A 7 0.06 -9.52 -0.73
CA SER A 7 -1.40 -9.39 -0.69
C SER A 7 -2.09 -10.48 0.13
N TYR A 8 -1.34 -11.40 0.74
CA TYR A 8 -1.91 -12.55 1.43
C TYR A 8 -2.44 -12.22 2.81
N ASN A 9 -1.70 -11.42 3.58
CA ASN A 9 -2.06 -11.13 4.96
C ASN A 9 -1.44 -9.82 5.40
N ALA A 10 -1.99 -9.23 6.46
CA ALA A 10 -1.48 -7.98 7.00
C ALA A 10 -1.65 -7.91 8.51
N SER A 11 -0.58 -7.58 9.20
CA SER A 11 -0.53 -7.29 10.63
C SER A 11 0.34 -6.05 10.82
N PRO A 12 0.30 -5.40 11.98
CA PRO A 12 1.18 -4.25 12.20
C PRO A 12 2.65 -4.58 11.96
N ALA A 13 3.13 -5.72 12.46
CA ALA A 13 4.52 -6.13 12.26
C ALA A 13 4.83 -6.40 10.80
N SER A 14 3.94 -7.10 10.08
CA SER A 14 4.20 -7.42 8.68
C SER A 14 4.09 -6.19 7.78
N MET A 15 3.24 -5.22 8.14
CA MET A 15 3.19 -3.94 7.42
C MET A 15 4.51 -3.20 7.56
N ARG A 16 5.07 -3.15 8.77
CA ARG A 16 6.36 -2.49 8.99
C ARG A 16 7.48 -3.18 8.23
N SER A 17 7.51 -4.50 8.23
CA SER A 17 8.53 -5.26 7.50
C SER A 17 8.43 -5.02 5.99
N ALA A 18 7.23 -5.03 5.44
CA ALA A 18 7.03 -4.83 4.00
C ALA A 18 7.38 -3.41 3.58
N LEU A 19 6.99 -2.41 4.37
CA LEU A 19 7.33 -1.02 4.09
C LEU A 19 8.84 -0.80 4.17
N GLY A 20 9.50 -1.43 5.12
CA GLY A 20 10.96 -1.39 5.23
C GLY A 20 11.64 -2.01 4.03
N LEU A 21 11.12 -3.13 3.56
CA LEU A 21 11.63 -3.78 2.36
C LEU A 21 11.49 -2.87 1.13
N LEU A 22 10.33 -2.24 0.97
CA LEU A 22 10.10 -1.30 -0.13
C LEU A 22 11.07 -0.13 -0.05
N ALA A 23 11.22 0.46 1.12
CA ALA A 23 12.09 1.62 1.32
C ALA A 23 13.55 1.30 1.04
N GLY A 24 13.97 0.05 1.27
CA GLY A 24 15.35 -0.38 1.07
C GLY A 24 15.71 -0.77 -0.35
N GLN A 25 14.76 -0.76 -1.29
CA GLN A 25 15.06 -1.15 -2.66
C GLN A 25 15.82 -0.06 -3.40
N GLU A 26 16.81 -0.48 -4.18
CA GLU A 26 17.53 0.43 -5.07
C GLU A 26 16.75 0.54 -6.36
N ILE A 27 16.12 1.70 -6.58
CA ILE A 27 15.29 1.94 -7.76
C ILE A 27 15.60 3.31 -8.33
N SER A 28 15.29 3.50 -9.60
CA SER A 28 15.51 4.80 -10.26
C SER A 28 14.28 5.71 -10.14
N GLY A 29 13.12 5.14 -9.90
CA GLY A 29 11.85 5.87 -9.85
C GLY A 29 11.35 6.09 -8.43
N GLN A 30 10.02 6.11 -8.29
CA GLN A 30 9.35 6.37 -7.03
C GLN A 30 8.86 5.09 -6.36
N ARG A 31 8.60 5.20 -5.06
CA ARG A 31 8.08 4.10 -4.25
C ARG A 31 6.60 4.33 -3.96
N PHE A 32 5.80 3.34 -4.35
CA PHE A 32 4.35 3.36 -4.15
C PHE A 32 3.96 2.28 -3.15
N ALA A 33 3.13 2.63 -2.17
CA ALA A 33 2.54 1.64 -1.28
C ALA A 33 1.03 1.67 -1.49
N VAL A 34 0.46 0.53 -1.86
CA VAL A 34 -0.98 0.36 -2.00
C VAL A 34 -1.40 -0.53 -0.84
N LEU A 35 -2.04 0.05 0.15
CA LEU A 35 -2.33 -0.62 1.41
C LEU A 35 -3.83 -0.65 1.69
N ALA A 36 -4.35 -1.84 1.97
CA ALA A 36 -5.69 -2.01 2.49
C ALA A 36 -5.58 -2.27 4.00
N GLY A 37 -6.72 -2.43 4.67
CA GLY A 37 -6.74 -2.53 6.11
C GLY A 37 -6.21 -3.83 6.68
N MET A 38 -5.97 -3.80 7.97
CA MET A 38 -5.60 -4.96 8.76
C MET A 38 -6.79 -5.38 9.59
N ARG A 39 -7.20 -6.64 9.48
CA ARG A 39 -8.36 -7.16 10.20
C ARG A 39 -7.98 -7.71 11.56
N GLU A 40 -8.97 -7.83 12.43
CA GLU A 40 -8.84 -8.52 13.71
C GLU A 40 -7.85 -7.91 14.70
N LEU A 41 -7.69 -6.58 14.66
CA LEU A 41 -6.83 -5.88 15.61
C LEU A 41 -7.56 -5.49 16.90
N GLY A 42 -8.90 -5.63 16.94
CA GLY A 42 -9.66 -5.28 18.12
C GLY A 42 -9.48 -3.82 18.50
N ASP A 43 -9.15 -3.58 19.77
CA ASP A 43 -8.98 -2.22 20.28
C ASP A 43 -7.78 -1.49 19.67
N TYR A 44 -6.88 -2.22 19.03
CA TYR A 44 -5.71 -1.65 18.38
C TYR A 44 -5.97 -1.20 16.95
N THR A 45 -7.19 -1.36 16.45
CA THR A 45 -7.53 -1.06 15.05
C THR A 45 -7.15 0.36 14.65
N GLN A 46 -7.63 1.34 15.40
CA GLN A 46 -7.36 2.74 15.09
C GLN A 46 -5.86 3.03 15.13
N GLN A 47 -5.23 2.70 16.24
CA GLN A 47 -3.82 3.02 16.43
C GLN A 47 -2.91 2.27 15.47
N GLY A 48 -3.19 0.99 15.20
CA GLY A 48 -2.37 0.20 14.29
C GLY A 48 -2.38 0.75 12.88
N HIS A 49 -3.54 1.21 12.41
CA HIS A 49 -3.63 1.80 11.08
C HIS A 49 -2.97 3.17 11.02
N LEU A 50 -3.15 4.00 12.05
CA LEU A 50 -2.48 5.30 12.12
C LEU A 50 -0.96 5.14 12.11
N GLU A 51 -0.44 4.20 12.90
CA GLU A 51 1.00 3.95 12.97
C GLU A 51 1.57 3.45 11.66
N THR A 52 0.81 2.62 10.93
CA THR A 52 1.24 2.12 9.63
C THR A 52 1.42 3.27 8.65
N GLY A 53 0.45 4.18 8.59
CA GLY A 53 0.54 5.36 7.72
C GLY A 53 1.69 6.27 8.10
N ALA A 54 1.85 6.53 9.40
CA ALA A 54 2.93 7.38 9.90
C ALA A 54 4.30 6.77 9.58
N TYR A 55 4.42 5.45 9.70
CA TYR A 55 5.67 4.76 9.39
C TYR A 55 6.03 4.86 7.91
N ALA A 56 5.03 4.71 7.03
CA ALA A 56 5.25 4.87 5.59
C ALA A 56 5.76 6.27 5.27
N LYS A 57 5.19 7.28 5.91
CA LYS A 57 5.64 8.67 5.73
C LYS A 57 7.08 8.84 6.22
N GLU A 58 7.38 8.30 7.38
CA GLU A 58 8.72 8.36 7.97
C GLU A 58 9.77 7.74 7.07
N LEU A 59 9.43 6.62 6.43
CA LEU A 59 10.35 5.92 5.53
C LEU A 59 10.52 6.61 4.18
N GLY A 60 9.76 7.65 3.90
CA GLY A 60 9.88 8.38 2.64
C GLY A 60 9.21 7.69 1.47
N ILE A 61 8.16 6.91 1.72
CA ILE A 61 7.37 6.33 0.63
C ILE A 61 6.72 7.48 -0.13
N ASP A 62 6.95 7.56 -1.43
CA ASP A 62 6.56 8.71 -2.25
C ASP A 62 5.06 8.87 -2.41
N THR A 63 4.35 7.77 -2.61
CA THR A 63 2.91 7.78 -2.82
C THR A 63 2.26 6.64 -2.06
N LEU A 64 1.27 6.98 -1.25
CA LEU A 64 0.43 6.01 -0.55
C LEU A 64 -0.97 6.04 -1.14
N ILE A 65 -1.45 4.88 -1.58
CA ILE A 65 -2.84 4.69 -1.99
C ILE A 65 -3.46 3.78 -0.95
N ALA A 66 -4.38 4.31 -0.16
CA ALA A 66 -5.04 3.58 0.91
C ALA A 66 -6.41 3.13 0.45
N VAL A 67 -6.71 1.85 0.61
CA VAL A 67 -7.89 1.23 0.04
C VAL A 67 -8.91 0.88 1.11
N GLY A 68 -10.15 1.30 0.88
CA GLY A 68 -11.28 0.92 1.72
C GLY A 68 -11.40 1.74 2.98
N GLU A 69 -12.37 1.36 3.80
CA GLU A 69 -12.70 2.10 5.03
C GLU A 69 -11.55 2.15 6.02
N LEU A 70 -10.92 1.01 6.28
CA LEU A 70 -9.76 0.97 7.19
C LEU A 70 -8.56 1.67 6.58
N GLY A 71 -8.47 1.69 5.26
CA GLY A 71 -7.41 2.43 4.56
C GLY A 71 -7.45 3.91 4.85
N GLU A 72 -8.64 4.47 5.09
CA GLU A 72 -8.75 5.89 5.42
C GLU A 72 -7.97 6.25 6.69
N ILE A 73 -7.89 5.31 7.64
CA ILE A 73 -7.13 5.52 8.87
C ILE A 73 -5.63 5.51 8.56
N ILE A 74 -5.20 4.62 7.67
CA ILE A 74 -3.81 4.60 7.23
C ILE A 74 -3.45 5.93 6.57
N ALA A 75 -4.33 6.43 5.70
CA ALA A 75 -4.14 7.70 5.01
C ALA A 75 -4.04 8.86 6.01
N GLU A 76 -4.87 8.83 7.05
CA GLU A 76 -4.81 9.85 8.11
C GLU A 76 -3.44 9.85 8.79
N GLY A 77 -2.89 8.68 9.08
CA GLY A 77 -1.58 8.55 9.69
C GLY A 77 -0.45 9.03 8.79
N TYR A 78 -0.57 8.79 7.49
CA TYR A 78 0.42 9.26 6.51
C TYR A 78 0.39 10.78 6.39
N GLY A 79 -0.80 11.35 6.42
CA GLY A 79 -0.96 12.79 6.35
C GLY A 79 -1.20 13.30 4.94
N PRO A 80 -0.96 14.62 4.71
CA PRO A 80 -1.22 15.23 3.40
C PRO A 80 -0.47 14.51 2.28
N GLY A 81 -1.16 14.31 1.18
CA GLY A 81 -0.61 13.61 0.03
C GLY A 81 -1.06 12.16 -0.09
N ALA A 82 -1.63 11.58 0.96
CA ALA A 82 -2.18 10.23 0.86
C ALA A 82 -3.41 10.24 -0.03
N ILE A 83 -3.57 9.18 -0.82
CA ILE A 83 -4.68 9.04 -1.75
C ILE A 83 -5.60 7.93 -1.23
N CYS A 84 -6.89 8.21 -1.12
CA CYS A 84 -7.86 7.21 -0.68
C CYS A 84 -8.61 6.64 -1.88
N ALA A 85 -8.70 5.33 -1.94
CA ALA A 85 -9.50 4.61 -2.93
C ALA A 85 -10.60 3.85 -2.19
N LYS A 86 -11.80 3.84 -2.73
CA LYS A 86 -12.91 3.17 -2.06
C LYS A 86 -12.82 1.65 -2.17
N ASP A 87 -12.20 1.15 -3.24
CA ASP A 87 -12.05 -0.28 -3.49
C ASP A 87 -10.81 -0.55 -4.35
N ASN A 88 -10.55 -1.83 -4.61
CA ASN A 88 -9.39 -2.24 -5.39
C ASN A 88 -9.45 -1.74 -6.83
N ALA A 89 -10.63 -1.68 -7.42
CA ALA A 89 -10.79 -1.21 -8.79
C ALA A 89 -10.37 0.25 -8.91
N GLN A 90 -10.81 1.09 -7.98
CA GLN A 90 -10.43 2.49 -7.98
C GLN A 90 -8.94 2.66 -7.68
N ALA A 91 -8.40 1.85 -6.76
CA ALA A 91 -6.96 1.89 -6.47
C ALA A 91 -6.15 1.60 -7.72
N TRP A 92 -6.55 0.61 -8.51
CA TRP A 92 -5.87 0.29 -9.76
C TRP A 92 -5.95 1.46 -10.75
N GLU A 93 -7.14 2.08 -10.89
CA GLU A 93 -7.30 3.20 -11.80
C GLU A 93 -6.38 4.37 -11.44
N LEU A 94 -6.22 4.64 -10.14
CA LEU A 94 -5.31 5.68 -9.67
C LEU A 94 -3.86 5.31 -9.91
N LEU A 95 -3.51 4.06 -9.60
CA LEU A 95 -2.14 3.58 -9.70
C LEU A 95 -1.65 3.58 -11.15
N ARG A 96 -2.48 3.13 -12.08
CA ARG A 96 -2.09 3.02 -13.49
C ARG A 96 -1.75 4.37 -14.11
N GLU A 97 -2.35 5.44 -13.61
CA GLU A 97 -2.07 6.79 -14.09
C GLU A 97 -0.71 7.30 -13.62
N LEU A 98 -0.22 6.79 -12.50
CA LEU A 98 0.97 7.32 -11.83
C LEU A 98 2.22 6.46 -12.05
N LEU A 99 2.04 5.16 -12.21
CA LEU A 99 3.15 4.21 -12.25
C LEU A 99 3.96 4.36 -13.53
N ARG A 100 5.30 4.33 -13.40
CA ARG A 100 6.24 4.48 -14.52
C ARG A 100 7.32 3.41 -14.42
N PRO A 101 7.99 3.10 -15.55
CA PRO A 101 9.15 2.20 -15.50
C PRO A 101 10.18 2.73 -14.51
N GLY A 102 10.77 1.83 -13.75
CA GLY A 102 11.76 2.21 -12.74
C GLY A 102 11.17 2.39 -11.35
N ASP A 103 9.85 2.45 -11.25
CA ASP A 103 9.17 2.57 -9.95
C ASP A 103 9.12 1.23 -9.22
N ALA A 104 8.87 1.28 -7.92
CA ALA A 104 8.59 0.11 -7.10
C ALA A 104 7.21 0.26 -6.50
N VAL A 105 6.45 -0.82 -6.41
CA VAL A 105 5.12 -0.81 -5.82
C VAL A 105 4.96 -1.99 -4.87
N LEU A 106 4.49 -1.70 -3.66
CA LEU A 106 4.11 -2.70 -2.68
C LEU A 106 2.58 -2.76 -2.63
N VAL A 107 2.02 -3.96 -2.70
CA VAL A 107 0.58 -4.17 -2.53
C VAL A 107 0.37 -5.07 -1.33
N LYS A 108 -0.35 -4.59 -0.31
CA LYS A 108 -0.53 -5.32 0.94
C LYS A 108 -1.86 -5.00 1.61
N GLY A 109 -2.48 -6.03 2.17
CA GLY A 109 -3.71 -5.89 2.93
C GLY A 109 -4.09 -7.22 3.55
N SER A 110 -5.06 -7.21 4.46
CA SER A 110 -5.58 -8.43 5.05
C SER A 110 -6.23 -9.29 3.97
N ARG A 111 -6.20 -10.59 4.21
CA ARG A 111 -6.68 -11.60 3.27
C ARG A 111 -8.07 -11.31 2.69
N GLY A 112 -9.00 -10.86 3.52
CA GLY A 112 -10.36 -10.56 3.09
C GLY A 112 -10.49 -9.32 2.21
N MET A 113 -9.44 -8.52 2.09
CA MET A 113 -9.45 -7.29 1.30
C MET A 113 -9.19 -7.54 -0.18
N LYS A 114 -8.74 -8.75 -0.53
CA LYS A 114 -8.54 -9.19 -1.92
C LYS A 114 -7.61 -8.29 -2.73
N THR A 115 -6.56 -7.77 -2.09
CA THR A 115 -5.60 -6.88 -2.76
C THR A 115 -4.83 -7.57 -3.88
N GLU A 116 -4.86 -8.90 -3.94
CA GLU A 116 -4.32 -9.64 -5.08
C GLU A 116 -4.98 -9.26 -6.40
N GLU A 117 -6.19 -8.68 -6.36
CA GLU A 117 -6.84 -8.18 -7.55
C GLU A 117 -6.03 -7.04 -8.20
N ILE A 118 -5.41 -6.21 -7.36
CA ILE A 118 -4.56 -5.12 -7.84
C ILE A 118 -3.27 -5.70 -8.44
N VAL A 119 -2.70 -6.70 -7.77
CA VAL A 119 -1.49 -7.39 -8.25
C VAL A 119 -1.73 -7.98 -9.64
N GLU A 120 -2.88 -8.64 -9.83
CA GLU A 120 -3.23 -9.22 -11.12
C GLU A 120 -3.30 -8.17 -12.22
N LYS A 121 -3.88 -7.00 -11.92
CA LYS A 121 -3.98 -5.90 -12.88
C LYS A 121 -2.60 -5.36 -13.26
N ILE A 122 -1.72 -5.24 -12.30
CA ILE A 122 -0.35 -4.79 -12.56
C ILE A 122 0.35 -5.77 -13.50
N LYS A 123 0.24 -7.07 -13.20
CA LYS A 123 0.87 -8.12 -14.02
C LYS A 123 0.32 -8.18 -15.43
N GLU A 124 -1.00 -8.05 -15.57
CA GLU A 124 -1.67 -8.10 -16.88
C GLU A 124 -1.23 -6.95 -17.79
N ASN A 125 -0.90 -5.81 -17.22
CA ASN A 125 -0.62 -4.60 -17.98
C ASN A 125 0.86 -4.34 -18.25
N HIS A 126 1.75 -5.15 -17.69
CA HIS A 126 3.20 -5.11 -17.97
C HIS A 126 3.80 -3.71 -17.99
N ILE A 127 3.68 -3.00 -16.87
CA ILE A 127 4.24 -1.66 -16.76
C ILE A 127 5.71 -1.75 -16.39
N CYS A 128 6.58 -2.11 -17.27
CA CYS A 128 7.99 -2.18 -16.92
C CYS A 128 8.89 -1.84 -18.10
#